data_6706815dd4cfcfdafe06020c61e8b261
#
_entry.id   6706815dd4cfcfdafe06020c61e8b261
#
_cell.length_a   1.000
_cell.length_b   1.000
_cell.length_c   1.000
_cell.angle_alpha   90.00
_cell.angle_beta   90.00
_cell.angle_gamma   90.00
#
_symmetry.space_group_name_H-M   'P 1'
#
loop_
_entity.id
_entity.type
_entity.pdbx_description
1 polymer ?
#
loop_
_entity_poly.entity_id
_entity_poly.type
_entity_poly.pdbx_seq_one_letter_code
_entity_poly.pdbx_strand_id
1 'polypeptide(L)'
;MRKLVLLSVLFTLLFAFPAAAQDTYKFDNFSFANGVRVQLSPPPVTKPSDKSGRKLTASRNFKYSPPAGALVHLTSQAINPSMGGFTTGNSDVDGFIVDSGKRNSVDPLLLYSIMHQESSFKPRAVSYKGARGLMQLMPPTAVRFGVTNIWDPKQNIEGGARYMRFLLDLFGGDVNLALAGYNAGEGAVLKYGYNIPPYSETQEYVRRIGRRYTLIRDPLAAARAGTLTNAQVAEVQQRDPKPLNVYEPSVFMARLPDGRLQLVSQ
;
A
#
# COMPACT_ATOMS: atom_id res chain seq x y z
N MET A 1 4.80 -76.84 -25.24
CA MET A 1 4.17 -75.56 -25.43
C MET A 1 4.55 -74.70 -24.25
N ARG A 2 5.62 -73.90 -24.39
CA ARG A 2 6.14 -73.03 -23.32
C ARG A 2 5.75 -71.55 -23.63
N LYS A 3 4.96 -70.95 -22.74
CA LYS A 3 4.56 -69.53 -22.84
C LYS A 3 5.70 -68.68 -22.24
N LEU A 4 6.29 -67.83 -23.09
CA LEU A 4 7.29 -66.84 -22.72
C LEU A 4 6.54 -65.62 -22.17
N VAL A 5 6.79 -65.29 -20.90
CA VAL A 5 6.27 -64.04 -20.28
C VAL A 5 7.40 -63.03 -20.36
N LEU A 6 7.21 -61.98 -21.19
CA LEU A 6 8.07 -60.80 -21.28
C LEU A 6 7.72 -59.85 -20.15
N LEU A 7 8.65 -59.69 -19.19
CA LEU A 7 8.57 -58.70 -18.12
C LEU A 7 9.16 -57.38 -18.64
N SER A 8 8.32 -56.40 -18.94
CA SER A 8 8.72 -55.06 -19.32
C SER A 8 8.99 -54.25 -18.06
N VAL A 9 10.27 -53.97 -17.77
CA VAL A 9 10.70 -53.10 -16.70
C VAL A 9 10.62 -51.65 -17.21
N LEU A 10 9.62 -50.89 -16.75
CA LEU A 10 9.48 -49.46 -17.02
C LEU A 10 10.37 -48.68 -16.04
N PHE A 11 11.49 -48.16 -16.55
CA PHE A 11 12.44 -47.35 -15.80
C PHE A 11 11.90 -45.89 -15.77
N THR A 12 11.21 -45.53 -14.70
CA THR A 12 10.81 -44.13 -14.47
C THR A 12 11.97 -43.34 -13.92
N LEU A 13 12.60 -42.51 -14.77
CA LEU A 13 13.56 -41.50 -14.36
C LEU A 13 12.80 -40.41 -13.58
N LEU A 14 12.92 -40.36 -12.26
CA LEU A 14 12.55 -39.24 -11.43
C LEU A 14 13.61 -38.15 -11.61
N PHE A 15 13.27 -37.13 -12.39
CA PHE A 15 13.99 -35.87 -12.37
C PHE A 15 13.63 -35.14 -11.07
N ALA A 16 14.50 -35.18 -10.08
CA ALA A 16 14.43 -34.31 -8.92
C ALA A 16 14.85 -32.90 -9.36
N PHE A 17 13.86 -32.03 -9.58
CA PHE A 17 14.11 -30.57 -9.64
C PHE A 17 14.49 -30.11 -8.23
N PRO A 18 15.58 -29.31 -8.05
CA PRO A 18 15.84 -28.71 -6.78
C PRO A 18 14.68 -27.72 -6.53
N ALA A 19 13.89 -27.97 -5.48
CA ALA A 19 12.92 -27.04 -4.97
C ALA A 19 13.70 -25.77 -4.58
N ALA A 20 13.57 -24.70 -5.36
CA ALA A 20 13.99 -23.39 -4.93
C ALA A 20 13.31 -23.13 -3.58
N ALA A 21 14.12 -22.89 -2.56
CA ALA A 21 13.62 -22.54 -1.24
C ALA A 21 12.73 -21.34 -1.37
N GLN A 22 11.42 -21.54 -1.31
CA GLN A 22 10.48 -20.48 -1.03
C GLN A 22 10.79 -20.08 0.40
N ASP A 23 11.33 -18.87 0.58
CA ASP A 23 11.45 -18.23 1.87
C ASP A 23 10.03 -18.12 2.46
N THR A 24 9.68 -19.13 3.23
CA THR A 24 8.46 -19.17 4.02
C THR A 24 8.65 -18.10 5.08
N TYR A 25 8.01 -16.96 4.91
CA TYR A 25 7.90 -15.92 5.92
C TYR A 25 7.17 -16.54 7.13
N LYS A 26 7.94 -16.97 8.13
CA LYS A 26 7.40 -17.43 9.39
C LYS A 26 7.00 -16.21 10.22
N PHE A 27 5.69 -16.01 10.37
CA PHE A 27 5.10 -15.07 11.32
C PHE A 27 5.13 -15.68 12.75
N ASP A 28 6.29 -16.06 13.26
CA ASP A 28 6.39 -16.87 14.48
C ASP A 28 6.39 -16.08 15.79
N ASN A 29 6.15 -14.76 15.78
CA ASN A 29 6.14 -13.94 17.02
C ASN A 29 4.80 -13.26 17.29
N PHE A 30 3.67 -13.82 16.84
CA PHE A 30 2.35 -13.27 17.15
C PHE A 30 1.66 -14.13 18.23
N SER A 31 1.73 -13.66 19.50
CA SER A 31 0.92 -14.22 20.59
C SER A 31 -0.32 -13.35 20.82
N PHE A 32 -1.49 -13.91 20.62
CA PHE A 32 -2.79 -13.26 20.80
C PHE A 32 -3.07 -12.80 22.25
N ALA A 33 -2.31 -13.30 23.24
CA ALA A 33 -2.59 -13.09 24.66
C ALA A 33 -1.92 -11.86 25.27
N ASN A 34 -0.87 -11.28 24.69
CA ASN A 34 -0.04 -10.28 25.37
C ASN A 34 0.32 -9.01 24.60
N GLY A 35 -0.36 -8.71 23.49
CA GLY A 35 0.03 -7.55 22.68
C GLY A 35 1.48 -7.63 22.18
N VAL A 36 1.80 -6.88 21.13
CA VAL A 36 3.16 -6.83 20.58
C VAL A 36 4.09 -6.17 21.59
N ARG A 37 4.86 -6.95 22.35
CA ARG A 37 6.06 -6.44 23.02
C ARG A 37 7.18 -6.40 22.01
N VAL A 38 7.46 -5.21 21.46
CA VAL A 38 8.69 -4.96 20.71
C VAL A 38 9.85 -5.02 21.70
N GLN A 39 10.52 -6.16 21.79
CA GLN A 39 11.85 -6.21 22.39
C GLN A 39 12.81 -5.59 21.38
N LEU A 40 13.14 -4.33 21.60
CA LEU A 40 14.27 -3.69 20.93
C LEU A 40 15.53 -4.40 21.39
N SER A 41 16.05 -5.29 20.58
CA SER A 41 17.41 -5.79 20.77
C SER A 41 18.38 -4.59 20.69
N PRO A 42 19.25 -4.37 21.67
CA PRO A 42 20.24 -3.32 21.59
C PRO A 42 21.11 -3.56 20.34
N PRO A 43 21.56 -2.49 19.66
CA PRO A 43 22.42 -2.63 18.49
C PRO A 43 23.66 -3.45 18.86
N PRO A 44 24.15 -4.33 17.98
CA PRO A 44 25.34 -5.13 18.26
C PRO A 44 26.52 -4.20 18.55
N VAL A 45 27.04 -4.31 19.77
CA VAL A 45 28.29 -3.65 20.18
C VAL A 45 29.41 -4.30 19.39
N THR A 46 29.92 -3.62 18.36
CA THR A 46 31.11 -4.03 17.65
C THR A 46 32.32 -3.80 18.56
N LYS A 47 32.91 -4.92 19.04
CA LYS A 47 34.25 -4.88 19.64
C LYS A 47 35.26 -4.46 18.57
N PRO A 48 36.21 -3.55 18.85
CA PRO A 48 37.27 -3.23 17.92
C PRO A 48 38.24 -4.41 17.85
N SER A 49 38.33 -5.08 16.72
CA SER A 49 39.44 -5.98 16.39
C SER A 49 40.43 -5.25 15.52
N ASP A 50 41.66 -5.32 15.96
CA ASP A 50 42.87 -4.67 15.49
C ASP A 50 43.36 -5.18 14.15
N LYS A 51 43.91 -4.25 13.37
CA LYS A 51 44.95 -4.38 12.33
C LYS A 51 44.79 -5.40 11.20
N SER A 52 44.39 -4.91 10.04
CA SER A 52 45.10 -5.17 8.80
C SER A 52 44.66 -4.16 7.72
N GLY A 53 45.57 -3.39 7.21
CA GLY A 53 45.34 -2.35 6.23
C GLY A 53 44.92 -2.89 4.88
N ARG A 54 43.65 -2.69 4.56
CA ARG A 54 43.14 -2.73 3.19
C ARG A 54 42.18 -1.56 3.06
N LYS A 55 42.57 -0.55 2.26
CA LYS A 55 41.68 0.52 1.82
C LYS A 55 40.46 -0.11 1.15
N LEU A 56 39.38 -0.30 1.89
CA LEU A 56 38.07 -0.52 1.32
C LEU A 56 37.56 0.85 0.88
N THR A 57 37.46 1.03 -0.42
CA THR A 57 36.74 2.13 -1.05
C THR A 57 35.36 2.21 -0.42
N ALA A 58 35.05 3.40 0.12
CA ALA A 58 33.80 3.71 0.77
C ALA A 58 32.62 3.24 -0.09
N SER A 59 31.85 2.29 0.44
CA SER A 59 30.53 1.98 -0.04
C SER A 59 29.75 3.29 -0.06
N ARG A 60 29.46 3.79 -1.26
CA ARG A 60 28.59 4.94 -1.44
C ARG A 60 27.25 4.55 -0.82
N ASN A 61 26.94 5.11 0.35
CA ASN A 61 25.59 5.18 0.84
C ASN A 61 24.75 5.84 -0.24
N PHE A 62 24.04 5.03 -0.99
CA PHE A 62 23.08 5.49 -1.98
C PHE A 62 21.91 6.06 -1.17
N LYS A 63 22.06 7.33 -0.71
CA LYS A 63 20.91 8.10 -0.28
C LYS A 63 20.03 8.23 -1.51
N TYR A 64 18.91 7.49 -1.54
CA TYR A 64 17.85 7.75 -2.51
C TYR A 64 17.45 9.21 -2.34
N SER A 65 17.90 10.05 -3.26
CA SER A 65 17.35 11.39 -3.45
C SER A 65 16.31 11.25 -4.54
N PRO A 66 15.01 11.37 -4.21
CA PRO A 66 13.98 11.40 -5.25
C PRO A 66 14.29 12.54 -6.20
N PRO A 67 13.99 12.41 -7.51
CA PRO A 67 14.15 13.48 -8.48
C PRO A 67 13.44 14.73 -7.95
N ALA A 68 14.08 15.89 -8.07
CA ALA A 68 13.58 17.16 -7.58
C ALA A 68 12.12 17.38 -8.03
N GLY A 69 11.19 17.41 -7.07
CA GLY A 69 9.75 17.51 -7.29
C GLY A 69 8.93 16.25 -6.98
N ALA A 70 9.53 15.11 -6.59
CA ALA A 70 8.80 13.84 -6.50
C ALA A 70 8.29 13.47 -5.10
N LEU A 71 8.89 13.97 -4.03
CA LEU A 71 8.46 13.67 -2.65
C LEU A 71 8.49 14.96 -1.82
N VAL A 72 7.35 15.59 -1.70
CA VAL A 72 7.12 16.55 -0.62
C VAL A 72 7.11 15.73 0.68
N HIS A 73 7.87 16.16 1.69
CA HIS A 73 7.82 15.53 3.01
C HIS A 73 6.43 15.86 3.62
N LEU A 74 5.51 14.91 3.47
CA LEU A 74 4.15 15.06 3.94
C LEU A 74 4.13 14.71 5.42
N THR A 75 3.98 15.71 6.26
CA THR A 75 3.68 15.53 7.67
C THR A 75 2.16 15.53 7.87
N SER A 76 1.69 14.75 8.83
CA SER A 76 0.28 14.71 9.25
C SER A 76 -0.13 16.02 9.94
N GLN A 77 -0.07 17.15 9.23
CA GLN A 77 -0.51 18.44 9.77
C GLN A 77 -1.98 18.66 9.48
N ALA A 78 -2.73 19.02 10.49
CA ALA A 78 -4.14 19.47 10.51
C ALA A 78 -5.10 18.56 9.72
N ILE A 79 -5.74 17.64 10.45
CA ILE A 79 -6.81 16.79 9.94
C ILE A 79 -7.94 17.68 9.43
N ASN A 80 -8.17 17.70 8.12
CA ASN A 80 -9.37 18.29 7.56
C ASN A 80 -10.54 17.31 7.81
N PRO A 81 -11.54 17.65 8.64
CA PRO A 81 -12.61 16.72 9.01
C PRO A 81 -13.62 16.46 7.88
N SER A 82 -13.38 16.95 6.69
CA SER A 82 -14.22 16.77 5.51
C SER A 82 -13.40 16.41 4.29
N MET A 83 -14.05 15.89 3.24
CA MET A 83 -13.38 15.59 1.97
C MET A 83 -13.25 16.81 1.03
N GLY A 84 -13.51 18.04 1.50
CA GLY A 84 -13.28 19.25 0.69
C GLY A 84 -14.04 19.30 -0.63
N GLY A 85 -15.21 18.64 -0.71
CA GLY A 85 -16.00 18.52 -1.95
C GLY A 85 -15.64 17.34 -2.84
N PHE A 86 -14.65 16.53 -2.46
CA PHE A 86 -14.32 15.28 -3.17
C PHE A 86 -15.33 14.18 -2.90
N THR A 87 -15.54 13.31 -3.88
CA THR A 87 -16.46 12.17 -3.81
C THR A 87 -15.85 10.94 -4.49
N THR A 88 -16.21 9.77 -3.97
CA THR A 88 -15.99 8.48 -4.63
C THR A 88 -17.02 8.18 -5.71
N GLY A 89 -18.09 8.99 -5.77
CA GLY A 89 -19.31 8.75 -6.56
C GLY A 89 -20.40 8.03 -5.75
N ASN A 90 -20.13 7.64 -4.50
CA ASN A 90 -21.08 6.99 -3.60
C ASN A 90 -21.09 7.71 -2.25
N SER A 91 -22.23 8.29 -1.86
CA SER A 91 -22.38 9.08 -0.64
C SER A 91 -22.13 8.29 0.64
N ASP A 92 -22.49 6.99 0.66
CA ASP A 92 -22.28 6.16 1.84
C ASP A 92 -20.79 5.88 2.05
N VAL A 93 -20.07 5.59 0.96
CA VAL A 93 -18.61 5.40 0.99
C VAL A 93 -17.91 6.69 1.41
N ASP A 94 -18.35 7.85 0.89
CA ASP A 94 -17.84 9.17 1.28
C ASP A 94 -18.03 9.41 2.79
N GLY A 95 -19.22 9.09 3.31
CA GLY A 95 -19.53 9.14 4.74
C GLY A 95 -18.63 8.22 5.57
N PHE A 96 -18.41 6.98 5.12
CA PHE A 96 -17.55 6.03 5.82
C PHE A 96 -16.08 6.48 5.86
N ILE A 97 -15.58 7.10 4.78
CA ILE A 97 -14.22 7.67 4.76
C ILE A 97 -14.07 8.77 5.80
N VAL A 98 -15.03 9.72 5.83
CA VAL A 98 -15.01 10.85 6.78
C VAL A 98 -15.10 10.35 8.22
N ASP A 99 -16.01 9.44 8.50
CA ASP A 99 -16.23 8.92 9.85
C ASP A 99 -15.06 8.07 10.35
N SER A 100 -14.50 7.20 9.48
CA SER A 100 -13.34 6.39 9.84
C SER A 100 -12.08 7.24 10.00
N GLY A 101 -11.91 8.25 9.15
CA GLY A 101 -10.82 9.22 9.28
C GLY A 101 -10.87 9.96 10.62
N LYS A 102 -12.04 10.47 11.01
CA LYS A 102 -12.26 11.14 12.30
C LYS A 102 -11.96 10.20 13.48
N ARG A 103 -12.56 9.00 13.49
CA ARG A 103 -12.38 8.04 14.60
C ARG A 103 -10.93 7.61 14.80
N ASN A 104 -10.19 7.47 13.71
CA ASN A 104 -8.81 6.98 13.74
C ASN A 104 -7.77 8.09 13.62
N SER A 105 -8.17 9.37 13.65
CA SER A 105 -7.25 10.50 13.49
C SER A 105 -6.37 10.40 12.24
N VAL A 106 -6.98 10.00 11.11
CA VAL A 106 -6.38 9.95 9.77
C VAL A 106 -7.11 10.92 8.85
N ASP A 107 -6.37 11.72 8.09
CA ASP A 107 -6.98 12.67 7.15
C ASP A 107 -7.86 11.90 6.13
N PRO A 108 -9.18 12.22 6.04
CA PRO A 108 -10.07 11.59 5.07
C PRO A 108 -9.59 11.70 3.63
N LEU A 109 -8.89 12.79 3.26
CA LEU A 109 -8.31 12.95 1.93
C LEU A 109 -7.14 11.98 1.69
N LEU A 110 -6.40 11.60 2.73
CA LEU A 110 -5.38 10.54 2.62
C LEU A 110 -6.04 9.19 2.37
N LEU A 111 -7.09 8.83 3.13
CA LEU A 111 -7.85 7.59 2.92
C LEU A 111 -8.48 7.54 1.53
N TYR A 112 -9.05 8.64 1.05
CA TYR A 112 -9.57 8.77 -0.30
C TYR A 112 -8.50 8.52 -1.36
N SER A 113 -7.29 9.11 -1.18
CA SER A 113 -6.17 8.95 -2.12
C SER A 113 -5.65 7.50 -2.18
N ILE A 114 -5.60 6.83 -1.02
CA ILE A 114 -5.25 5.42 -0.91
C ILE A 114 -6.32 4.58 -1.63
N MET A 115 -7.59 4.77 -1.30
CA MET A 115 -8.70 4.00 -1.89
C MET A 115 -8.76 4.16 -3.41
N HIS A 116 -8.49 5.36 -3.93
CA HIS A 116 -8.38 5.57 -5.37
C HIS A 116 -7.28 4.70 -6.00
N GLN A 117 -6.11 4.57 -5.36
CA GLN A 117 -5.02 3.71 -5.83
C GLN A 117 -5.36 2.24 -5.71
N GLU A 118 -5.98 1.83 -4.60
CA GLU A 118 -6.22 0.43 -4.28
C GLU A 118 -7.32 -0.22 -5.13
N SER A 119 -8.42 0.49 -5.33
CA SER A 119 -9.61 -0.10 -5.93
C SER A 119 -10.29 0.76 -7.00
N SER A 120 -9.85 2.02 -7.19
CA SER A 120 -10.64 3.02 -7.92
C SER A 120 -12.09 3.05 -7.43
N PHE A 121 -12.27 2.96 -6.11
CA PHE A 121 -13.55 2.96 -5.40
C PHE A 121 -14.46 1.74 -5.67
N LYS A 122 -13.92 0.64 -6.20
CA LYS A 122 -14.67 -0.59 -6.49
C LYS A 122 -14.77 -1.46 -5.23
N PRO A 123 -15.97 -1.67 -4.64
CA PRO A 123 -16.10 -2.37 -3.35
C PRO A 123 -15.81 -3.86 -3.41
N ARG A 124 -15.82 -4.44 -4.61
CA ARG A 124 -15.55 -5.87 -4.82
C ARG A 124 -14.22 -6.13 -5.53
N ALA A 125 -13.29 -5.17 -5.50
CA ALA A 125 -11.96 -5.34 -6.08
C ALA A 125 -11.21 -6.48 -5.39
N VAL A 126 -10.50 -7.28 -6.19
CA VAL A 126 -9.61 -8.36 -5.74
C VAL A 126 -8.30 -8.25 -6.49
N SER A 127 -7.18 -8.19 -5.76
CA SER A 127 -5.86 -8.25 -6.39
C SER A 127 -5.42 -9.69 -6.64
N TYR A 128 -4.44 -9.87 -7.52
CA TYR A 128 -3.84 -11.19 -7.77
C TYR A 128 -3.14 -11.79 -6.53
N LYS A 129 -2.74 -10.94 -5.55
CA LYS A 129 -2.19 -11.35 -4.26
C LYS A 129 -3.27 -11.70 -3.23
N GLY A 130 -4.57 -11.53 -3.55
CA GLY A 130 -5.69 -11.83 -2.66
C GLY A 130 -6.11 -10.69 -1.73
N ALA A 131 -5.62 -9.47 -1.93
CA ALA A 131 -6.13 -8.29 -1.24
C ALA A 131 -7.57 -7.97 -1.71
N ARG A 132 -8.42 -7.45 -0.83
CA ARG A 132 -9.87 -7.38 -1.07
C ARG A 132 -10.48 -6.06 -0.63
N GLY A 133 -11.50 -5.64 -1.37
CA GLY A 133 -12.38 -4.52 -1.04
C GLY A 133 -11.79 -3.15 -1.38
N LEU A 134 -12.44 -2.10 -0.90
CA LEU A 134 -12.11 -0.70 -1.21
C LEU A 134 -10.69 -0.31 -0.85
N MET A 135 -10.21 -0.77 0.32
CA MET A 135 -8.88 -0.46 0.86
C MET A 135 -7.87 -1.60 0.61
N GLN A 136 -8.24 -2.61 -0.19
CA GLN A 136 -7.39 -3.74 -0.57
C GLN A 136 -6.66 -4.39 0.62
N LEU A 137 -7.43 -4.76 1.64
CA LEU A 137 -6.86 -5.43 2.79
C LEU A 137 -6.54 -6.88 2.48
N MET A 138 -5.35 -7.34 2.90
CA MET A 138 -5.06 -8.77 2.96
C MET A 138 -5.89 -9.41 4.07
N PRO A 139 -6.41 -10.65 3.89
CA PRO A 139 -7.24 -11.28 4.93
C PRO A 139 -6.63 -11.31 6.33
N PRO A 140 -5.32 -11.61 6.52
CA PRO A 140 -4.71 -11.53 7.84
C PRO A 140 -4.70 -10.10 8.42
N THR A 141 -4.45 -9.09 7.57
CA THR A 141 -4.47 -7.67 7.97
C THR A 141 -5.91 -7.27 8.37
N ALA A 142 -6.91 -7.68 7.61
CA ALA A 142 -8.32 -7.42 7.93
C ALA A 142 -8.69 -7.96 9.31
N VAL A 143 -8.35 -9.21 9.62
CA VAL A 143 -8.57 -9.81 10.95
C VAL A 143 -7.83 -9.03 12.04
N ARG A 144 -6.55 -8.71 11.83
CA ARG A 144 -5.74 -7.96 12.78
C ARG A 144 -6.35 -6.62 13.16
N PHE A 145 -7.01 -5.94 12.22
CA PHE A 145 -7.64 -4.64 12.45
C PHE A 145 -9.16 -4.72 12.68
N GLY A 146 -9.68 -5.91 13.06
CA GLY A 146 -11.04 -6.10 13.55
C GLY A 146 -12.12 -6.10 12.46
N VAL A 147 -11.75 -6.45 11.22
CA VAL A 147 -12.68 -6.61 10.11
C VAL A 147 -13.20 -8.05 10.10
N THR A 148 -14.50 -8.22 10.35
CA THR A 148 -15.18 -9.55 10.33
C THR A 148 -15.76 -9.87 8.97
N ASN A 149 -16.17 -8.86 8.20
CA ASN A 149 -16.60 -9.01 6.82
C ASN A 149 -15.79 -8.05 5.92
N ILE A 150 -14.80 -8.60 5.22
CA ILE A 150 -13.89 -7.83 4.36
C ILE A 150 -14.60 -7.19 3.14
N TRP A 151 -15.81 -7.70 2.80
CA TRP A 151 -16.62 -7.19 1.69
C TRP A 151 -17.61 -6.11 2.11
N ASP A 152 -17.79 -5.88 3.41
CA ASP A 152 -18.55 -4.76 3.93
C ASP A 152 -17.77 -3.46 3.76
N PRO A 153 -18.27 -2.49 2.99
CA PRO A 153 -17.54 -1.25 2.72
C PRO A 153 -17.15 -0.51 4.00
N LYS A 154 -18.05 -0.42 4.96
CA LYS A 154 -17.80 0.29 6.22
C LYS A 154 -16.69 -0.36 7.02
N GLN A 155 -16.73 -1.70 7.16
CA GLN A 155 -15.69 -2.42 7.90
C GLN A 155 -14.34 -2.40 7.17
N ASN A 156 -14.35 -2.51 5.84
CA ASN A 156 -13.14 -2.49 5.04
C ASN A 156 -12.43 -1.13 5.15
N ILE A 157 -13.18 -0.03 5.07
CA ILE A 157 -12.65 1.33 5.23
C ILE A 157 -12.13 1.55 6.64
N GLU A 158 -12.89 1.14 7.65
CA GLU A 158 -12.50 1.25 9.05
C GLU A 158 -11.21 0.48 9.36
N GLY A 159 -11.09 -0.77 8.85
CA GLY A 159 -9.89 -1.58 8.98
C GLY A 159 -8.67 -0.94 8.31
N GLY A 160 -8.85 -0.38 7.10
CA GLY A 160 -7.81 0.36 6.39
C GLY A 160 -7.37 1.61 7.14
N ALA A 161 -8.32 2.36 7.72
CA ALA A 161 -8.04 3.54 8.53
C ALA A 161 -7.25 3.20 9.82
N ARG A 162 -7.63 2.12 10.51
CA ARG A 162 -6.90 1.61 11.69
C ARG A 162 -5.49 1.18 11.34
N TYR A 163 -5.31 0.49 10.22
CA TYR A 163 -3.99 0.09 9.75
C TYR A 163 -3.13 1.31 9.40
N MET A 164 -3.69 2.28 8.69
CA MET A 164 -2.98 3.54 8.40
C MET A 164 -2.63 4.31 9.67
N ARG A 165 -3.53 4.38 10.68
CA ARG A 165 -3.22 5.00 11.97
C ARG A 165 -2.06 4.30 12.66
N PHE A 166 -2.10 2.98 12.74
CA PHE A 166 -1.01 2.17 13.29
C PHE A 166 0.33 2.49 12.60
N LEU A 167 0.34 2.58 11.27
CA LEU A 167 1.56 2.90 10.52
C LEU A 167 2.05 4.33 10.76
N LEU A 168 1.13 5.30 10.83
CA LEU A 168 1.48 6.68 11.16
C LEU A 168 2.09 6.78 12.57
N ASP A 169 1.54 6.06 13.55
CA ASP A 169 2.10 6.01 14.91
C ASP A 169 3.48 5.34 14.93
N LEU A 170 3.63 4.24 14.21
CA LEU A 170 4.89 3.50 14.11
C LEU A 170 6.02 4.33 13.48
N PHE A 171 5.67 5.18 12.50
CA PHE A 171 6.63 5.97 11.72
C PHE A 171 6.61 7.46 12.09
N GLY A 172 6.15 7.82 13.28
CA GLY A 172 6.23 9.19 13.81
C GLY A 172 5.47 10.22 12.99
N GLY A 173 4.39 9.83 12.32
CA GLY A 173 3.56 10.69 11.47
C GLY A 173 4.09 10.89 10.04
N ASP A 174 5.18 10.22 9.66
CA ASP A 174 5.69 10.26 8.28
C ASP A 174 4.74 9.50 7.35
N VAL A 175 4.00 10.26 6.54
CA VAL A 175 3.01 9.71 5.59
C VAL A 175 3.68 8.85 4.51
N ASN A 176 4.89 9.19 4.06
CA ASN A 176 5.57 8.42 3.02
C ASN A 176 6.00 7.04 3.53
N LEU A 177 6.54 6.97 4.76
CA LEU A 177 6.87 5.71 5.41
C LEU A 177 5.63 4.89 5.74
N ALA A 178 4.55 5.54 6.18
CA ALA A 178 3.26 4.88 6.43
C ALA A 178 2.68 4.27 5.14
N LEU A 179 2.72 4.99 4.02
CA LEU A 179 2.32 4.48 2.70
C LEU A 179 3.21 3.32 2.23
N ALA A 180 4.52 3.41 2.45
CA ALA A 180 5.43 2.31 2.15
C ALA A 180 5.11 1.07 3.00
N GLY A 181 4.81 1.25 4.29
CA GLY A 181 4.37 0.19 5.19
C GLY A 181 3.02 -0.41 4.79
N TYR A 182 2.09 0.41 4.31
CA TYR A 182 0.79 -0.06 3.82
C TYR A 182 0.92 -1.02 2.63
N ASN A 183 1.80 -0.68 1.68
CA ASN A 183 2.02 -1.49 0.47
C ASN A 183 2.94 -2.69 0.70
N ALA A 184 4.09 -2.48 1.35
CA ALA A 184 5.14 -3.50 1.50
C ALA A 184 5.09 -4.24 2.85
N GLY A 185 4.26 -3.80 3.76
CA GLY A 185 4.25 -4.21 5.16
C GLY A 185 5.26 -3.41 6.01
N GLU A 186 4.91 -3.15 7.27
CA GLU A 186 5.76 -2.41 8.20
C GLU A 186 7.13 -3.06 8.41
N GLY A 187 7.18 -4.39 8.40
CA GLY A 187 8.42 -5.15 8.52
C GLY A 187 9.45 -4.84 7.44
N ALA A 188 9.01 -4.54 6.22
CA ALA A 188 9.91 -4.15 5.14
C ALA A 188 10.54 -2.78 5.41
N VAL A 189 9.75 -1.79 5.84
CA VAL A 189 10.26 -0.44 6.18
C VAL A 189 11.25 -0.50 7.34
N LEU A 190 10.94 -1.29 8.38
CA LEU A 190 11.85 -1.50 9.52
C LEU A 190 13.15 -2.18 9.09
N LYS A 191 13.07 -3.22 8.25
CA LYS A 191 14.24 -3.92 7.70
C LYS A 191 15.19 -2.99 6.92
N TYR A 192 14.63 -2.00 6.26
CA TYR A 192 15.40 -0.98 5.52
C TYR A 192 15.72 0.27 6.36
N GLY A 193 15.71 0.16 7.70
CA GLY A 193 16.16 1.22 8.59
C GLY A 193 15.31 2.47 8.52
N TYR A 194 13.99 2.34 8.54
CA TYR A 194 13.02 3.44 8.41
C TYR A 194 13.20 4.23 7.10
N ASN A 195 13.43 3.51 6.01
CA ASN A 195 13.44 4.07 4.67
C ASN A 195 12.42 3.34 3.79
N ILE A 196 11.98 4.01 2.72
CA ILE A 196 11.14 3.37 1.71
C ILE A 196 11.93 2.22 1.09
N PRO A 197 11.44 0.96 1.15
CA PRO A 197 12.13 -0.17 0.54
C PRO A 197 12.43 0.05 -0.94
N PRO A 198 13.56 -0.45 -1.47
CA PRO A 198 13.93 -0.28 -2.87
C PRO A 198 13.13 -1.19 -3.83
N TYR A 199 11.87 -1.40 -3.50
CA TYR A 199 10.92 -2.11 -4.34
C TYR A 199 10.25 -1.13 -5.28
N SER A 200 10.36 -1.33 -6.59
CA SER A 200 9.78 -0.43 -7.60
C SER A 200 8.28 -0.23 -7.41
N GLU A 201 7.56 -1.30 -7.04
CA GLU A 201 6.12 -1.26 -6.74
C GLU A 201 5.83 -0.32 -5.56
N THR A 202 6.59 -0.43 -4.46
CA THR A 202 6.40 0.39 -3.26
C THR A 202 6.76 1.85 -3.50
N GLN A 203 7.87 2.10 -4.21
CA GLN A 203 8.28 3.47 -4.56
C GLN A 203 7.23 4.16 -5.45
N GLU A 204 6.69 3.44 -6.44
CA GLU A 204 5.64 3.96 -7.30
C GLU A 204 4.33 4.18 -6.53
N TYR A 205 3.98 3.30 -5.60
CA TYR A 205 2.82 3.44 -4.72
C TYR A 205 2.88 4.74 -3.89
N VAL A 206 4.01 4.94 -3.19
CA VAL A 206 4.23 6.16 -2.39
C VAL A 206 4.18 7.41 -3.28
N ARG A 207 4.83 7.37 -4.44
CA ARG A 207 4.83 8.49 -5.40
C ARG A 207 3.42 8.84 -5.88
N ARG A 208 2.64 7.84 -6.28
CA ARG A 208 1.28 8.06 -6.80
C ARG A 208 0.36 8.67 -5.75
N ILE A 209 0.32 8.06 -4.56
CA ILE A 209 -0.58 8.53 -3.50
C ILE A 209 -0.12 9.89 -2.99
N GLY A 210 1.18 10.11 -2.82
CA GLY A 210 1.72 11.41 -2.42
C GLY A 210 1.32 12.53 -3.38
N ARG A 211 1.42 12.29 -4.70
CA ARG A 211 0.96 13.26 -5.72
C ARG A 211 -0.55 13.52 -5.64
N ARG A 212 -1.37 12.47 -5.53
CA ARG A 212 -2.83 12.60 -5.40
C ARG A 212 -3.19 13.41 -4.16
N TYR A 213 -2.64 13.04 -3.03
CA TYR A 213 -2.89 13.69 -1.75
C TYR A 213 -2.47 15.17 -1.75
N THR A 214 -1.31 15.50 -2.35
CA THR A 214 -0.89 16.89 -2.53
C THR A 214 -1.85 17.65 -3.46
N LEU A 215 -2.23 17.05 -4.58
CA LEU A 215 -3.10 17.66 -5.57
C LEU A 215 -4.47 18.01 -4.98
N ILE A 216 -5.10 17.09 -4.24
CA ILE A 216 -6.45 17.32 -3.69
C ILE A 216 -6.48 18.30 -2.51
N ARG A 217 -5.32 18.58 -1.92
CA ARG A 217 -5.17 19.61 -0.89
C ARG A 217 -4.88 21.00 -1.45
N ASP A 218 -4.61 21.10 -2.75
CA ASP A 218 -4.35 22.39 -3.41
C ASP A 218 -5.67 23.07 -3.82
N PRO A 219 -6.07 24.17 -3.18
CA PRO A 219 -7.30 24.89 -3.54
C PRO A 219 -7.27 25.44 -4.98
N LEU A 220 -6.08 25.79 -5.48
CA LEU A 220 -5.93 26.29 -6.85
C LEU A 220 -6.15 25.20 -7.89
N ALA A 221 -5.71 23.97 -7.59
CA ALA A 221 -5.97 22.84 -8.46
C ALA A 221 -7.48 22.51 -8.50
N ALA A 222 -8.18 22.59 -7.37
CA ALA A 222 -9.64 22.43 -7.31
C ALA A 222 -10.39 23.50 -8.13
N ALA A 223 -9.91 24.75 -8.12
CA ALA A 223 -10.49 25.84 -8.91
C ALA A 223 -10.28 25.65 -10.43
N ARG A 224 -9.21 24.95 -10.84
CA ARG A 224 -8.88 24.68 -12.24
C ARG A 224 -9.49 23.39 -12.78
N ALA A 225 -10.19 22.62 -11.95
CA ALA A 225 -10.78 21.33 -12.35
C ALA A 225 -11.79 21.53 -13.48
N GLY A 226 -11.54 20.86 -14.60
CA GLY A 226 -12.48 20.83 -15.73
C GLY A 226 -13.73 20.02 -15.39
N THR A 227 -14.88 20.39 -15.97
CA THR A 227 -16.14 19.67 -15.77
C THR A 227 -16.26 18.50 -16.73
N LEU A 228 -16.59 17.31 -16.21
CA LEU A 228 -16.87 16.11 -16.98
C LEU A 228 -18.33 16.06 -17.42
N THR A 229 -18.57 15.48 -18.58
CA THR A 229 -19.91 15.06 -19.01
C THR A 229 -20.32 13.75 -18.33
N ASN A 230 -21.61 13.43 -18.33
CA ASN A 230 -22.10 12.17 -17.74
C ASN A 230 -21.46 10.93 -18.42
N ALA A 231 -21.22 10.98 -19.74
CA ALA A 231 -20.55 9.89 -20.47
C ALA A 231 -19.10 9.70 -19.99
N GLN A 232 -18.34 10.79 -19.80
CA GLN A 232 -16.99 10.73 -19.28
C GLN A 232 -16.94 10.25 -17.82
N VAL A 233 -17.92 10.63 -16.99
CA VAL A 233 -18.04 10.10 -15.62
C VAL A 233 -18.22 8.58 -15.63
N ALA A 234 -19.12 8.06 -16.47
CA ALA A 234 -19.35 6.63 -16.59
C ALA A 234 -18.08 5.88 -17.06
N GLU A 235 -17.34 6.43 -18.01
CA GLU A 235 -16.07 5.87 -18.48
C GLU A 235 -15.02 5.82 -17.35
N VAL A 236 -14.87 6.91 -16.59
CA VAL A 236 -13.92 6.99 -15.46
C VAL A 236 -14.23 5.95 -14.37
N GLN A 237 -15.52 5.78 -14.04
CA GLN A 237 -15.96 4.82 -13.02
C GLN A 237 -15.74 3.35 -13.42
N GLN A 238 -15.66 3.06 -14.72
CA GLN A 238 -15.39 1.71 -15.22
C GLN A 238 -13.90 1.37 -15.25
N ARG A 239 -13.01 2.36 -15.24
CA ARG A 239 -11.55 2.12 -15.31
C ARG A 239 -11.05 1.39 -14.07
N ASP A 240 -10.16 0.44 -14.30
CA ASP A 240 -9.40 -0.21 -13.23
C ASP A 240 -8.18 0.62 -12.82
N PRO A 241 -7.72 0.51 -11.57
CA PRO A 241 -6.47 1.13 -11.16
C PRO A 241 -5.31 0.59 -12.00
N LYS A 242 -4.44 1.50 -12.49
CA LYS A 242 -3.26 1.08 -13.25
C LYS A 242 -2.31 0.29 -12.36
N PRO A 243 -1.78 -0.86 -12.83
CA PRO A 243 -0.77 -1.63 -12.10
C PRO A 243 0.43 -0.77 -11.72
N LEU A 244 1.04 -1.05 -10.57
CA LEU A 244 2.18 -0.28 -10.04
C LEU A 244 3.48 -0.46 -10.83
N ASN A 245 3.56 -1.48 -11.69
CA ASN A 245 4.67 -1.67 -12.62
C ASN A 245 4.52 -0.87 -13.92
N VAL A 246 3.40 -0.17 -14.12
CA VAL A 246 3.15 0.71 -15.27
C VAL A 246 3.25 2.15 -14.81
N TYR A 247 4.02 2.98 -15.52
CA TYR A 247 4.09 4.40 -15.24
C TYR A 247 2.72 5.08 -15.43
N GLU A 248 2.27 5.79 -14.39
CA GLU A 248 1.05 6.59 -14.46
C GLU A 248 1.42 8.04 -14.79
N PRO A 249 1.19 8.50 -16.03
CA PRO A 249 1.70 9.80 -16.49
C PRO A 249 1.00 10.97 -15.83
N SER A 250 -0.29 10.89 -15.61
CA SER A 250 -1.05 11.99 -15.03
C SER A 250 -2.27 11.53 -14.22
N VAL A 251 -2.45 12.23 -13.11
CA VAL A 251 -3.69 12.24 -12.33
C VAL A 251 -4.13 13.70 -12.29
N PHE A 252 -5.39 13.96 -12.55
CA PHE A 252 -5.96 15.29 -12.48
C PHE A 252 -7.28 15.28 -11.71
N MET A 253 -7.68 16.47 -11.26
CA MET A 253 -9.00 16.65 -10.70
C MET A 253 -9.99 16.99 -11.78
N ALA A 254 -11.16 16.38 -11.70
CA ALA A 254 -12.29 16.71 -12.54
C ALA A 254 -13.49 17.10 -11.67
N ARG A 255 -14.31 18.00 -12.21
CA ARG A 255 -15.59 18.37 -11.62
C ARG A 255 -16.69 17.54 -12.25
N LEU A 256 -17.48 16.89 -11.42
CA LEU A 256 -18.66 16.16 -11.84
C LEU A 256 -19.79 17.11 -12.22
N PRO A 257 -20.84 16.66 -12.96
CA PRO A 257 -21.99 17.49 -13.31
C PRO A 257 -22.75 18.08 -12.11
N ASP A 258 -22.69 17.41 -10.96
CA ASP A 258 -23.27 17.87 -9.68
C ASP A 258 -22.38 18.87 -8.92
N GLY A 259 -21.23 19.26 -9.49
CA GLY A 259 -20.29 20.22 -8.90
C GLY A 259 -19.25 19.60 -7.96
N ARG A 260 -19.39 18.33 -7.57
CA ARG A 260 -18.39 17.63 -6.73
C ARG A 260 -17.10 17.34 -7.50
N LEU A 261 -16.02 17.12 -6.78
CA LEU A 261 -14.70 16.86 -7.35
C LEU A 261 -14.36 15.35 -7.29
N GLN A 262 -13.67 14.86 -8.31
CA GLN A 262 -13.18 13.49 -8.35
C GLN A 262 -11.76 13.45 -8.92
N LEU A 263 -10.91 12.54 -8.39
CA LEU A 263 -9.63 12.21 -9.00
C LEU A 263 -9.84 11.30 -10.21
N VAL A 264 -9.10 11.60 -11.28
CA VAL A 264 -9.11 10.84 -12.53
C VAL A 264 -7.68 10.47 -12.90
N SER A 265 -7.44 9.17 -13.17
CA SER A 265 -6.19 8.66 -13.76
C SER A 265 -6.33 8.54 -15.27
N GLN A 266 -5.28 8.94 -16.03
CA GLN A 266 -5.19 8.72 -17.48
C GLN A 266 -4.46 7.41 -17.80
#